data_57b0ee0532e05777118ebce059bda4b8
#
_entry.id   57b0ee0532e05777118ebce059bda4b8
#
_cell.length_a   1.000
_cell.length_b   1.000
_cell.length_c   1.000
_cell.angle_alpha   90.00
_cell.angle_beta   90.00
_cell.angle_gamma   90.00
#
_symmetry.space_group_name_H-M   'P 1'
#
loop_
_entity.id
_entity.type
_entity.pdbx_description
1 polymer ?
#
loop_
_entity_poly.entity_id
_entity_poly.type
_entity_poly.pdbx_seq_one_letter_code
_entity_poly.pdbx_strand_id
1 'polypeptide(L)'
;MAAIAVAGVGLMMVCSSSVAAAMMMGGEEKEIDGGDISGAGAGAPVDPFPTSITGLSGRYDVGSATASVWNDKSSNANNAPVDRGTLKVTATDVTGTKADGLKFPTAVLGTDSAYTLLYVGKYNGETKGRIFDATNNNWLSTWWHIRVGVAHHNGWMTAHETGVLPNGSTELVQGTDSMGIYRLNGVDRKTIEPGAVKPTQITINSGRTVAAEPSDWAMKEVIFYNRVLTIAEITQVEKYLKDKYMSSGTETYTIGDDKEIEGFTF
;
A
#
# COMPACT_ATOMS: atom_id res chain seq x y z
N MET A 1 20.87 51.15 11.98
CA MET A 1 19.69 50.55 12.65
C MET A 1 18.53 50.62 11.67
N ALA A 2 18.21 49.50 11.03
CA ALA A 2 17.07 49.39 10.15
C ALA A 2 16.22 48.20 10.64
N ALA A 3 14.99 48.51 11.05
CA ALA A 3 14.03 47.53 11.52
C ALA A 3 13.34 46.86 10.32
N ILE A 4 13.37 45.53 10.26
CA ILE A 4 12.62 44.75 9.27
C ILE A 4 11.30 44.31 9.92
N ALA A 5 10.20 44.79 9.35
CA ALA A 5 8.85 44.37 9.73
C ALA A 5 8.53 43.04 9.01
N VAL A 6 8.15 42.02 9.79
CA VAL A 6 7.64 40.74 9.27
C VAL A 6 6.11 40.85 9.18
N ALA A 7 5.59 40.83 7.96
CA ALA A 7 4.17 40.77 7.71
C ALA A 7 3.70 39.28 7.83
N GLY A 8 2.81 39.03 8.81
CA GLY A 8 2.14 37.74 8.96
C GLY A 8 1.03 37.60 7.92
N VAL A 9 1.11 36.51 7.12
CA VAL A 9 0.03 36.10 6.22
C VAL A 9 -0.95 35.23 7.00
N GLY A 10 -2.13 35.76 7.29
CA GLY A 10 -3.23 35.03 7.91
C GLY A 10 -3.88 34.09 6.87
N LEU A 11 -3.92 32.82 7.16
CA LEU A 11 -4.66 31.82 6.39
C LEU A 11 -6.14 31.90 6.78
N MET A 12 -6.99 32.40 5.87
CA MET A 12 -8.44 32.33 6.02
C MET A 12 -8.93 30.93 5.68
N MET A 13 -9.40 30.22 6.69
CA MET A 13 -10.16 28.99 6.54
C MET A 13 -11.63 29.35 6.26
N VAL A 14 -12.10 29.11 5.02
CA VAL A 14 -13.52 29.27 4.68
C VAL A 14 -14.24 27.96 4.99
N CYS A 15 -14.94 27.90 6.13
CA CYS A 15 -15.92 26.85 6.41
C CYS A 15 -17.26 27.24 5.79
N SER A 16 -17.68 26.60 4.73
CA SER A 16 -19.04 26.69 4.21
C SER A 16 -19.94 25.68 4.92
N SER A 17 -20.64 26.13 5.96
CA SER A 17 -21.75 25.40 6.58
C SER A 17 -23.06 25.91 5.98
N SER A 18 -23.70 25.09 5.15
CA SER A 18 -25.08 25.29 4.71
C SER A 18 -26.03 24.83 5.82
N VAL A 19 -26.60 25.78 6.54
CA VAL A 19 -27.69 25.55 7.48
C VAL A 19 -29.00 25.64 6.68
N ALA A 20 -29.68 24.51 6.52
CA ALA A 20 -31.07 24.48 6.04
C ALA A 20 -32.00 24.79 7.19
N ALA A 21 -32.70 25.95 7.10
CA ALA A 21 -33.75 26.29 8.02
C ALA A 21 -35.01 25.45 7.70
N ALA A 22 -35.41 24.58 8.61
CA ALA A 22 -36.72 23.92 8.57
C ALA A 22 -37.74 24.75 9.31
N MET A 23 -38.78 25.20 8.59
CA MET A 23 -39.96 25.88 9.15
C MET A 23 -40.76 24.89 10.00
N MET A 24 -41.06 25.28 11.23
CA MET A 24 -42.06 24.61 12.07
C MET A 24 -43.47 24.88 11.51
N MET A 25 -44.13 23.81 11.13
CA MET A 25 -45.59 23.73 11.05
C MET A 25 -46.01 22.62 11.99
N GLY A 26 -46.91 22.97 12.91
CA GLY A 26 -47.43 22.04 13.92
C GLY A 26 -48.22 20.89 13.30
N GLY A 27 -47.97 19.71 13.80
CA GLY A 27 -48.71 18.48 13.49
C GLY A 27 -48.53 17.51 14.64
N GLU A 28 -49.63 16.95 15.05
CA GLU A 28 -49.93 16.09 16.21
C GLU A 28 -48.84 15.03 16.48
N GLU A 29 -48.48 14.87 17.75
CA GLU A 29 -47.71 13.76 18.26
C GLU A 29 -48.47 12.45 18.02
N LYS A 30 -47.98 11.64 17.07
CA LYS A 30 -48.41 10.25 16.91
C LYS A 30 -47.33 9.40 17.60
N GLU A 31 -47.71 8.81 18.72
CA GLU A 31 -46.96 7.80 19.43
C GLU A 31 -46.61 6.67 18.44
N ILE A 32 -45.31 6.55 18.08
CA ILE A 32 -44.80 5.44 17.27
C ILE A 32 -44.46 4.32 18.24
N ASP A 33 -45.34 3.30 18.24
CA ASP A 33 -45.13 2.02 18.90
C ASP A 33 -43.72 1.49 18.55
N GLY A 34 -42.95 1.16 19.61
CA GLY A 34 -41.58 0.68 19.51
C GLY A 34 -41.48 -0.65 18.79
N GLY A 35 -41.56 -0.62 17.46
CA GLY A 35 -41.22 -1.75 16.61
C GLY A 35 -39.73 -2.11 16.79
N ASP A 36 -39.50 -3.28 17.35
CA ASP A 36 -38.20 -3.94 17.52
C ASP A 36 -37.44 -3.99 16.18
N ILE A 37 -36.47 -3.05 15.98
CA ILE A 37 -35.52 -3.13 14.88
C ILE A 37 -34.35 -4.03 15.28
N SER A 38 -34.65 -5.23 15.75
CA SER A 38 -33.66 -6.29 15.88
C SER A 38 -33.37 -6.87 14.50
N GLY A 39 -32.24 -6.54 13.90
CA GLY A 39 -31.67 -7.35 12.83
C GLY A 39 -31.28 -6.68 11.51
N ALA A 40 -30.72 -5.50 11.52
CA ALA A 40 -29.77 -5.19 10.47
C ALA A 40 -28.42 -5.83 10.84
N GLY A 41 -28.23 -7.08 10.41
CA GLY A 41 -26.95 -7.73 10.54
C GLY A 41 -25.87 -6.80 9.95
N ALA A 42 -24.85 -6.47 10.73
CA ALA A 42 -23.70 -5.73 10.23
C ALA A 42 -23.17 -6.50 9.01
N GLY A 43 -23.43 -6.00 7.81
CA GLY A 43 -22.89 -6.57 6.58
C GLY A 43 -21.38 -6.73 6.75
N ALA A 44 -20.85 -7.86 6.28
CA ALA A 44 -19.41 -8.07 6.30
C ALA A 44 -18.70 -6.81 5.75
N PRO A 45 -17.59 -6.37 6.36
CA PRO A 45 -16.89 -5.18 5.90
C PRO A 45 -16.62 -5.29 4.40
N VAL A 46 -17.16 -4.34 3.63
CA VAL A 46 -16.94 -4.33 2.18
C VAL A 46 -15.47 -4.02 1.97
N ASP A 47 -14.78 -4.90 1.26
CA ASP A 47 -13.39 -4.66 0.86
C ASP A 47 -13.34 -3.39 -0.03
N PRO A 48 -12.70 -2.31 0.40
CA PRO A 48 -12.67 -1.04 -0.34
C PRO A 48 -11.77 -1.09 -1.58
N PHE A 49 -11.35 -2.27 -2.00
CA PHE A 49 -10.48 -2.45 -3.16
C PHE A 49 -11.12 -1.89 -4.44
N PRO A 50 -10.38 -1.08 -5.26
CA PRO A 50 -10.93 -0.45 -6.46
C PRO A 50 -11.11 -1.47 -7.61
N THR A 51 -12.22 -2.20 -7.59
CA THR A 51 -12.53 -3.27 -8.56
C THR A 51 -12.83 -2.77 -9.98
N SER A 52 -13.05 -1.46 -10.18
CA SER A 52 -13.32 -0.86 -11.49
C SER A 52 -12.07 -0.74 -12.37
N ILE A 53 -10.86 -0.86 -11.81
CA ILE A 53 -9.61 -0.77 -12.55
C ILE A 53 -9.38 -2.10 -13.27
N THR A 54 -9.38 -2.08 -14.59
CA THR A 54 -9.20 -3.28 -15.44
C THR A 54 -7.75 -3.75 -15.46
N GLY A 55 -7.54 -5.03 -15.80
CA GLY A 55 -6.21 -5.62 -15.94
C GLY A 55 -5.62 -6.14 -14.63
N LEU A 56 -6.41 -6.23 -13.55
CA LEU A 56 -5.98 -6.92 -12.33
C LEU A 56 -5.62 -8.36 -12.66
N SER A 57 -4.37 -8.75 -12.43
CA SER A 57 -3.82 -10.05 -12.77
C SER A 57 -3.38 -10.87 -11.59
N GLY A 58 -3.21 -10.25 -10.42
CA GLY A 58 -2.93 -10.94 -9.17
C GLY A 58 -3.12 -10.01 -7.97
N ARG A 59 -3.67 -10.54 -6.88
CA ARG A 59 -3.85 -9.83 -5.63
C ARG A 59 -3.59 -10.77 -4.46
N TYR A 60 -2.63 -10.45 -3.63
CA TYR A 60 -2.11 -11.31 -2.58
C TYR A 60 -2.09 -10.54 -1.27
N ASP A 61 -3.01 -10.82 -0.35
CA ASP A 61 -3.03 -10.24 0.99
C ASP A 61 -2.72 -11.28 2.07
N VAL A 62 -2.56 -10.84 3.31
CA VAL A 62 -2.23 -11.71 4.44
C VAL A 62 -3.24 -12.85 4.57
N GLY A 63 -4.53 -12.58 4.40
CA GLY A 63 -5.61 -13.58 4.56
C GLY A 63 -5.61 -14.68 3.51
N SER A 64 -4.86 -14.51 2.41
CA SER A 64 -4.78 -15.50 1.34
C SER A 64 -3.52 -16.37 1.37
N ALA A 65 -2.58 -16.10 2.28
CA ALA A 65 -1.32 -16.82 2.38
C ALA A 65 -1.42 -18.10 3.23
N THR A 66 -0.63 -19.09 2.83
CA THR A 66 -0.33 -20.30 3.62
C THR A 66 1.18 -20.45 3.72
N ALA A 67 1.65 -21.48 4.43
CA ALA A 67 3.09 -21.76 4.54
C ALA A 67 3.77 -22.11 3.20
N SER A 68 3.02 -22.61 2.21
CA SER A 68 3.54 -23.13 0.95
C SER A 68 3.08 -22.40 -0.31
N VAL A 69 2.08 -21.53 -0.21
CA VAL A 69 1.53 -20.79 -1.33
C VAL A 69 0.90 -19.47 -0.86
N TRP A 70 1.07 -18.42 -1.63
CA TRP A 70 0.30 -17.19 -1.48
C TRP A 70 -0.78 -17.19 -2.56
N ASN A 71 -2.04 -17.42 -2.14
CA ASN A 71 -3.14 -17.58 -3.07
C ASN A 71 -3.54 -16.22 -3.64
N ASP A 72 -3.84 -16.20 -4.93
CA ASP A 72 -4.36 -15.04 -5.64
C ASP A 72 -5.86 -14.83 -5.29
N LYS A 73 -6.20 -13.64 -4.84
CA LYS A 73 -7.59 -13.22 -4.56
C LYS A 73 -8.30 -12.62 -5.78
N SER A 74 -7.59 -12.43 -6.88
CA SER A 74 -8.24 -12.05 -8.14
C SER A 74 -8.97 -13.25 -8.75
N SER A 75 -9.76 -13.01 -9.79
CA SER A 75 -10.45 -14.09 -10.51
C SER A 75 -9.52 -14.94 -11.39
N ASN A 76 -8.22 -14.61 -11.46
CA ASN A 76 -7.29 -15.26 -12.40
C ASN A 76 -6.64 -16.52 -11.83
N ALA A 77 -6.73 -16.77 -10.52
CA ALA A 77 -6.11 -17.89 -9.82
C ALA A 77 -4.59 -18.02 -10.07
N ASN A 78 -3.89 -16.91 -10.21
CA ASN A 78 -2.45 -16.81 -10.37
C ASN A 78 -1.72 -17.01 -9.02
N ASN A 79 -1.91 -18.17 -8.39
CA ASN A 79 -1.33 -18.46 -7.09
C ASN A 79 0.20 -18.44 -7.15
N ALA A 80 0.85 -17.83 -6.17
CA ALA A 80 2.31 -17.73 -6.07
C ALA A 80 2.86 -18.83 -5.15
N PRO A 81 3.46 -19.90 -5.71
CA PRO A 81 4.03 -20.98 -4.91
C PRO A 81 5.31 -20.51 -4.21
N VAL A 82 5.52 -21.04 -3.01
CA VAL A 82 6.82 -20.93 -2.33
C VAL A 82 7.84 -21.75 -3.11
N ASP A 83 8.91 -21.10 -3.51
CA ASP A 83 10.01 -21.70 -4.30
C ASP A 83 11.14 -22.21 -3.38
N ARG A 84 11.32 -21.57 -2.23
CA ARG A 84 12.35 -21.88 -1.24
C ARG A 84 11.80 -21.64 0.18
N GLY A 85 12.19 -22.52 1.10
CA GLY A 85 11.83 -22.38 2.51
C GLY A 85 10.34 -22.46 2.79
N THR A 86 9.86 -21.65 3.70
CA THR A 86 8.46 -21.67 4.18
C THR A 86 8.02 -20.28 4.60
N LEU A 87 6.83 -19.84 4.19
CA LEU A 87 6.28 -18.58 4.66
C LEU A 87 5.77 -18.71 6.10
N LYS A 88 5.98 -17.66 6.87
CA LYS A 88 5.32 -17.48 8.17
C LYS A 88 4.20 -16.46 8.02
N VAL A 89 2.98 -16.90 8.25
CA VAL A 89 1.78 -16.05 8.19
C VAL A 89 1.39 -15.68 9.61
N THR A 90 1.24 -14.38 9.87
CA THR A 90 0.72 -13.83 11.13
C THR A 90 -0.65 -13.19 10.88
N ALA A 91 -1.27 -12.62 11.90
CA ALA A 91 -2.51 -11.87 11.73
C ALA A 91 -2.34 -10.61 10.84
N THR A 92 -1.13 -10.09 10.73
CA THR A 92 -0.86 -8.80 10.08
C THR A 92 0.14 -8.84 8.93
N ASP A 93 0.94 -9.89 8.80
CA ASP A 93 2.04 -9.96 7.85
C ASP A 93 2.23 -11.37 7.28
N VAL A 94 2.64 -11.44 6.02
CA VAL A 94 3.32 -12.59 5.44
C VAL A 94 4.81 -12.31 5.50
N THR A 95 5.57 -13.19 6.16
CA THR A 95 7.00 -12.96 6.40
C THR A 95 7.85 -14.14 5.91
N GLY A 96 9.08 -13.81 5.56
CA GLY A 96 10.13 -14.78 5.27
C GLY A 96 11.49 -14.25 5.72
N THR A 97 12.41 -15.19 5.95
CA THR A 97 13.83 -14.91 6.15
C THR A 97 14.54 -14.86 4.80
N LYS A 98 15.84 -14.58 4.81
CA LYS A 98 16.71 -14.69 3.64
C LYS A 98 16.70 -16.07 2.94
N ALA A 99 16.24 -17.10 3.65
CA ALA A 99 16.14 -18.47 3.12
C ALA A 99 14.81 -18.73 2.40
N ASP A 100 13.80 -17.88 2.64
CA ASP A 100 12.43 -18.10 2.20
C ASP A 100 12.09 -17.18 1.02
N GLY A 101 11.50 -17.76 -0.04
CA GLY A 101 11.15 -17.00 -1.23
C GLY A 101 10.05 -17.64 -2.05
N LEU A 102 9.44 -16.83 -2.90
CA LEU A 102 8.35 -17.24 -3.77
C LEU A 102 8.48 -16.63 -5.17
N LYS A 103 7.79 -17.24 -6.13
CA LYS A 103 7.70 -16.76 -7.51
C LYS A 103 6.26 -16.42 -7.84
N PHE A 104 6.01 -15.19 -8.26
CA PHE A 104 4.72 -14.87 -8.85
C PHE A 104 4.62 -15.51 -10.25
N PRO A 105 3.46 -16.06 -10.65
CA PRO A 105 3.30 -16.63 -11.99
C PRO A 105 3.62 -15.61 -13.08
N THR A 106 4.20 -16.06 -14.19
CA THR A 106 4.46 -15.17 -15.34
C THR A 106 3.20 -14.53 -15.91
N ALA A 107 2.05 -15.16 -15.72
CA ALA A 107 0.74 -14.67 -16.13
C ALA A 107 0.28 -13.39 -15.41
N VAL A 108 0.94 -12.99 -14.30
CA VAL A 108 0.65 -11.68 -13.68
C VAL A 108 1.18 -10.51 -14.52
N LEU A 109 2.11 -10.77 -15.43
CA LEU A 109 2.63 -9.80 -16.40
C LEU A 109 1.81 -9.87 -17.69
N GLY A 110 1.62 -8.74 -18.33
CA GLY A 110 0.91 -8.65 -19.60
C GLY A 110 1.80 -8.93 -20.82
N THR A 111 1.25 -8.64 -21.99
CA THR A 111 1.99 -8.70 -23.24
C THR A 111 3.25 -7.85 -23.15
N ASP A 112 4.36 -8.33 -23.72
CA ASP A 112 5.66 -7.67 -23.63
C ASP A 112 6.13 -7.36 -22.21
N SER A 113 5.73 -8.20 -21.25
CA SER A 113 6.03 -8.00 -19.83
C SER A 113 5.54 -6.65 -19.27
N ALA A 114 4.45 -6.11 -19.80
CA ALA A 114 3.82 -4.91 -19.25
C ALA A 114 3.23 -5.24 -17.87
N TYR A 115 3.42 -4.34 -16.90
CA TYR A 115 2.90 -4.52 -15.56
C TYR A 115 2.75 -3.19 -14.83
N THR A 116 1.93 -3.20 -13.80
CA THR A 116 2.02 -2.31 -12.65
C THR A 116 1.95 -3.14 -11.39
N LEU A 117 2.96 -3.04 -10.56
CA LEU A 117 3.11 -3.71 -9.28
C LEU A 117 2.96 -2.70 -8.16
N LEU A 118 2.00 -2.94 -7.25
CA LEU A 118 1.82 -2.14 -6.04
C LEU A 118 1.90 -3.07 -4.82
N TYR A 119 2.49 -2.58 -3.74
CA TYR A 119 2.68 -3.40 -2.55
C TYR A 119 2.87 -2.56 -1.30
N VAL A 120 2.68 -3.21 -0.15
CA VAL A 120 3.05 -2.67 1.17
C VAL A 120 3.91 -3.68 1.88
N GLY A 121 5.09 -3.25 2.35
CA GLY A 121 6.05 -4.15 2.99
C GLY A 121 7.20 -3.42 3.68
N LYS A 122 8.12 -4.21 4.24
CA LYS A 122 9.28 -3.71 4.98
C LYS A 122 10.40 -4.76 5.07
N TYR A 123 11.60 -4.32 5.41
CA TYR A 123 12.61 -5.22 5.99
C TYR A 123 12.13 -5.77 7.33
N ASN A 124 12.40 -7.04 7.61
CA ASN A 124 11.92 -7.72 8.81
C ASN A 124 12.97 -8.62 9.47
N GLY A 125 14.18 -8.12 9.62
CA GLY A 125 15.28 -8.85 10.24
C GLY A 125 16.64 -8.21 9.99
N GLU A 126 17.69 -8.98 10.26
CA GLU A 126 19.07 -8.52 10.18
C GLU A 126 19.59 -8.48 8.74
N THR A 127 19.14 -9.43 7.89
CA THR A 127 19.58 -9.49 6.50
C THR A 127 18.74 -8.56 5.64
N LYS A 128 19.38 -7.55 5.04
CA LYS A 128 18.73 -6.46 4.30
C LYS A 128 19.34 -6.30 2.91
N GLY A 129 19.10 -7.29 2.05
CA GLY A 129 19.45 -7.28 0.64
C GLY A 129 18.33 -6.70 -0.22
N ARG A 130 17.93 -7.41 -1.29
CA ARG A 130 16.74 -7.06 -2.07
C ARG A 130 15.59 -7.97 -1.71
N ILE A 131 14.40 -7.41 -1.59
CA ILE A 131 13.18 -8.19 -1.34
C ILE A 131 12.60 -8.64 -2.67
N PHE A 132 12.23 -7.71 -3.55
CA PHE A 132 11.79 -8.03 -4.90
C PHE A 132 12.98 -8.20 -5.85
N ASP A 133 12.92 -9.22 -6.69
CA ASP A 133 13.90 -9.56 -7.71
C ASP A 133 13.19 -10.13 -8.96
N ALA A 134 13.92 -10.31 -10.07
CA ALA A 134 13.44 -10.98 -11.26
C ALA A 134 14.31 -12.18 -11.63
N THR A 135 13.72 -13.15 -12.33
CA THR A 135 14.43 -14.40 -12.70
C THR A 135 15.41 -14.23 -13.86
N ASN A 136 15.17 -13.29 -14.78
CA ASN A 136 15.90 -13.16 -16.03
C ASN A 136 16.89 -12.01 -16.10
N ASN A 137 16.69 -10.95 -15.31
CA ASN A 137 17.50 -9.73 -15.41
C ASN A 137 17.82 -9.13 -14.04
N ASN A 138 18.65 -8.09 -14.00
CA ASN A 138 18.93 -7.35 -12.79
C ASN A 138 17.81 -6.30 -12.58
N TRP A 139 16.74 -6.73 -11.94
CA TRP A 139 15.59 -5.91 -11.60
C TRP A 139 15.37 -5.93 -10.09
N LEU A 140 15.03 -4.81 -9.49
CA LEU A 140 14.61 -4.69 -8.10
C LEU A 140 13.68 -3.50 -7.92
N SER A 141 12.86 -3.56 -6.88
CA SER A 141 11.97 -2.49 -6.46
C SER A 141 12.04 -2.27 -4.97
N THR A 142 12.22 -1.06 -4.56
CA THR A 142 12.23 -0.46 -3.22
C THR A 142 13.41 -0.85 -2.33
N TRP A 143 13.81 -2.10 -2.24
CA TRP A 143 14.81 -2.55 -1.26
C TRP A 143 16.09 -3.06 -1.92
N TRP A 144 17.23 -2.50 -1.49
CA TRP A 144 18.53 -2.95 -1.92
C TRP A 144 19.63 -2.56 -0.91
N HIS A 145 20.32 -3.55 -0.39
CA HIS A 145 21.55 -3.37 0.41
C HIS A 145 21.38 -2.32 1.52
N ILE A 146 20.46 -2.56 2.47
CA ILE A 146 20.01 -1.68 3.57
C ILE A 146 19.24 -0.42 3.16
N ARG A 147 19.20 -0.06 1.88
CA ARG A 147 18.49 1.12 1.39
C ARG A 147 17.02 0.82 1.13
N VAL A 148 16.18 1.81 1.36
CA VAL A 148 14.74 1.77 1.08
C VAL A 148 14.40 2.94 0.16
N GLY A 149 13.68 2.66 -0.92
CA GLY A 149 13.27 3.68 -1.89
C GLY A 149 14.15 3.76 -3.12
N VAL A 150 14.80 2.66 -3.50
CA VAL A 150 15.62 2.55 -4.72
C VAL A 150 15.00 1.57 -5.72
N ALA A 151 15.20 1.80 -7.02
CA ALA A 151 14.72 0.92 -8.08
C ALA A 151 15.76 0.77 -9.19
N HIS A 152 15.85 -0.46 -9.72
CA HIS A 152 16.77 -0.81 -10.80
C HIS A 152 16.11 -1.75 -11.81
N HIS A 153 16.00 -1.33 -13.06
CA HIS A 153 15.43 -2.09 -14.16
C HIS A 153 16.49 -2.35 -15.23
N ASN A 154 17.44 -3.23 -14.92
CA ASN A 154 18.67 -3.44 -15.71
C ASN A 154 19.45 -2.14 -15.97
N GLY A 155 19.26 -1.17 -15.12
CA GLY A 155 19.80 0.18 -15.02
C GLY A 155 19.09 0.90 -13.87
N TRP A 156 19.77 1.76 -13.16
CA TRP A 156 19.19 2.49 -12.04
C TRP A 156 18.11 3.46 -12.51
N MET A 157 16.94 3.42 -11.88
CA MET A 157 15.86 4.40 -12.02
C MET A 157 15.94 5.52 -11.00
N THR A 158 16.65 5.27 -9.90
CA THR A 158 16.87 6.21 -8.80
C THR A 158 18.36 6.35 -8.51
N ALA A 159 18.75 7.37 -7.77
CA ALA A 159 20.09 7.45 -7.23
C ALA A 159 20.28 6.33 -6.19
N HIS A 160 21.08 5.33 -6.53
CA HIS A 160 21.22 4.09 -5.74
C HIS A 160 21.94 4.28 -4.40
N GLU A 161 22.68 5.34 -4.25
CA GLU A 161 23.46 5.61 -3.04
C GLU A 161 22.62 6.21 -1.90
N THR A 162 21.47 6.78 -2.22
CA THR A 162 20.61 7.45 -1.27
C THR A 162 19.23 6.82 -1.25
N GLY A 163 18.94 5.99 -0.23
CA GLY A 163 17.57 5.61 0.09
C GLY A 163 16.74 6.83 0.52
N VAL A 164 15.42 6.66 0.54
CA VAL A 164 14.48 7.70 1.01
C VAL A 164 14.37 7.70 2.53
N LEU A 165 14.56 6.53 3.14
CA LEU A 165 14.56 6.32 4.60
C LEU A 165 15.98 6.12 5.11
N PRO A 166 16.21 6.26 6.42
CA PRO A 166 17.49 5.90 7.03
C PRO A 166 17.93 4.49 6.65
N ASN A 167 19.23 4.29 6.43
CA ASN A 167 19.78 2.99 6.07
C ASN A 167 19.38 1.92 7.10
N GLY A 168 18.88 0.81 6.61
CA GLY A 168 18.42 -0.30 7.44
C GLY A 168 17.04 -0.10 8.07
N SER A 169 16.30 0.95 7.68
CA SER A 169 14.93 1.19 8.17
C SER A 169 14.06 -0.05 8.00
N THR A 170 13.27 -0.33 9.04
CA THR A 170 12.22 -1.36 9.07
C THR A 170 10.82 -0.75 9.03
N GLU A 171 10.72 0.51 8.64
CA GLU A 171 9.44 1.18 8.46
C GLU A 171 8.64 0.54 7.33
N LEU A 172 7.33 0.50 7.53
CA LEU A 172 6.40 0.05 6.51
C LEU A 172 6.32 1.09 5.39
N VAL A 173 6.47 0.66 4.15
CA VAL A 173 6.36 1.53 2.97
C VAL A 173 5.41 0.96 1.95
N GLN A 174 4.74 1.85 1.22
CA GLN A 174 3.99 1.52 0.02
C GLN A 174 4.86 1.81 -1.21
N GLY A 175 5.08 0.80 -2.04
CA GLY A 175 5.78 0.93 -3.31
C GLY A 175 4.85 0.77 -4.50
N THR A 176 5.12 1.50 -5.58
CA THR A 176 4.53 1.32 -6.90
C THR A 176 5.64 1.27 -7.92
N ASP A 177 5.65 0.19 -8.71
CA ASP A 177 6.64 -0.06 -9.74
C ASP A 177 5.97 -0.45 -11.05
N SER A 178 6.42 0.12 -12.15
CA SER A 178 5.92 -0.16 -13.49
C SER A 178 7.01 0.13 -14.53
N MET A 179 6.68 -0.07 -15.80
CA MET A 179 7.55 0.25 -16.92
C MET A 179 7.82 1.75 -17.02
N GLY A 180 8.88 2.23 -16.35
CA GLY A 180 9.26 3.64 -16.36
C GLY A 180 8.59 4.51 -15.28
N ILE A 181 7.85 3.92 -14.34
CA ILE A 181 7.27 4.58 -13.18
C ILE A 181 7.81 3.89 -11.94
N TYR A 182 8.33 4.67 -11.00
CA TYR A 182 8.66 4.19 -9.66
C TYR A 182 8.25 5.23 -8.64
N ARG A 183 7.40 4.83 -7.68
CA ARG A 183 6.88 5.70 -6.63
C ARG A 183 7.03 5.03 -5.26
N LEU A 184 7.25 5.85 -4.23
CA LEU A 184 7.29 5.41 -2.84
C LEU A 184 6.39 6.30 -2.01
N ASN A 185 5.48 5.69 -1.25
CA ASN A 185 4.50 6.38 -0.41
C ASN A 185 3.72 7.48 -1.19
N GLY A 186 3.35 7.18 -2.43
CA GLY A 186 2.61 8.10 -3.31
C GLY A 186 3.46 9.20 -3.99
N VAL A 187 4.78 9.21 -3.78
CA VAL A 187 5.69 10.22 -4.36
C VAL A 187 6.51 9.60 -5.49
N ASP A 188 6.55 10.26 -6.64
CA ASP A 188 7.42 9.85 -7.76
C ASP A 188 8.89 9.94 -7.34
N ARG A 189 9.65 8.87 -7.63
CA ARG A 189 11.07 8.72 -7.27
C ARG A 189 11.98 8.44 -8.46
N LYS A 190 11.41 8.27 -9.64
CA LYS A 190 12.22 8.06 -10.84
C LYS A 190 13.01 9.34 -11.18
N THR A 191 14.33 9.20 -11.27
CA THR A 191 15.24 10.30 -11.65
C THR A 191 16.08 9.98 -12.88
N ILE A 192 16.11 8.69 -13.29
CA ILE A 192 16.93 8.18 -14.39
C ILE A 192 16.04 7.27 -15.24
N GLU A 193 16.24 7.24 -16.55
CA GLU A 193 15.51 6.32 -17.43
C GLU A 193 15.93 4.86 -17.16
N PRO A 194 14.96 3.92 -17.11
CA PRO A 194 15.25 2.52 -16.86
C PRO A 194 16.02 1.89 -18.02
N GLY A 195 16.68 0.77 -17.75
CA GLY A 195 17.19 -0.11 -18.79
C GLY A 195 16.08 -0.75 -19.62
N ALA A 196 16.40 -1.13 -20.86
CA ALA A 196 15.43 -1.65 -21.82
C ALA A 196 14.92 -3.08 -21.51
N VAL A 197 15.61 -3.84 -20.67
CA VAL A 197 15.29 -5.25 -20.39
C VAL A 197 14.20 -5.34 -19.33
N LYS A 198 13.10 -5.99 -19.67
CA LYS A 198 11.93 -6.18 -18.82
C LYS A 198 12.00 -7.47 -18.02
N PRO A 199 11.40 -7.54 -16.82
CA PRO A 199 11.26 -8.79 -16.09
C PRO A 199 10.31 -9.74 -16.81
N THR A 200 10.66 -11.01 -16.88
CA THR A 200 9.75 -12.07 -17.38
C THR A 200 9.02 -12.77 -16.24
N GLN A 201 9.54 -12.65 -15.04
CA GLN A 201 8.92 -13.15 -13.81
C GLN A 201 9.46 -12.37 -12.62
N ILE A 202 8.58 -11.87 -11.78
CA ILE A 202 8.90 -11.18 -10.52
C ILE A 202 8.82 -12.16 -9.36
N THR A 203 9.70 -11.99 -8.38
CA THR A 203 9.85 -12.88 -7.23
C THR A 203 10.09 -12.10 -5.95
N ILE A 204 9.89 -12.77 -4.82
CA ILE A 204 10.46 -12.35 -3.54
C ILE A 204 11.53 -13.38 -3.18
N ASN A 205 12.78 -12.94 -2.99
CA ASN A 205 13.92 -13.79 -2.62
C ASN A 205 14.14 -15.05 -3.49
N SER A 206 13.64 -15.09 -4.72
CA SER A 206 13.75 -16.28 -5.61
C SER A 206 14.18 -15.91 -7.03
N GLY A 207 14.71 -14.71 -7.20
CA GLY A 207 15.19 -14.22 -8.48
C GLY A 207 16.64 -14.57 -8.77
N ARG A 208 17.17 -13.87 -9.75
CA ARG A 208 18.53 -14.07 -10.28
C ARG A 208 19.64 -13.82 -9.24
N THR A 209 19.43 -12.85 -8.36
CA THR A 209 20.45 -12.39 -7.41
C THR A 209 20.29 -12.95 -6.01
N VAL A 210 19.35 -13.86 -5.81
CA VAL A 210 18.99 -14.40 -4.50
C VAL A 210 20.18 -14.94 -3.69
N ALA A 211 21.18 -15.53 -4.34
CA ALA A 211 22.35 -16.08 -3.65
C ALA A 211 23.28 -14.98 -3.09
N ALA A 212 23.29 -13.81 -3.71
CA ALA A 212 24.17 -12.71 -3.36
C ALA A 212 23.50 -11.63 -2.49
N GLU A 213 22.20 -11.43 -2.66
CA GLU A 213 21.48 -10.31 -2.07
C GLU A 213 20.12 -10.70 -1.45
N PRO A 214 20.03 -11.80 -0.66
CA PRO A 214 18.77 -12.18 -0.03
C PRO A 214 18.38 -11.19 1.07
N SER A 215 17.12 -11.24 1.50
CA SER A 215 16.61 -10.37 2.55
C SER A 215 15.67 -11.10 3.50
N ASP A 216 15.64 -10.63 4.74
CA ASP A 216 14.54 -10.90 5.66
C ASP A 216 13.44 -9.87 5.37
N TRP A 217 12.19 -10.31 5.23
CA TRP A 217 11.13 -9.47 4.68
C TRP A 217 9.77 -9.71 5.34
N ALA A 218 8.91 -8.69 5.27
CA ALA A 218 7.49 -8.77 5.59
C ALA A 218 6.66 -8.01 4.58
N MET A 219 5.52 -8.57 4.18
CA MET A 219 4.56 -7.98 3.26
C MET A 219 3.15 -8.00 3.83
N LYS A 220 2.38 -6.95 3.54
CA LYS A 220 0.95 -6.83 3.84
C LYS A 220 0.09 -7.25 2.66
N GLU A 221 0.38 -6.70 1.50
CA GLU A 221 -0.36 -6.96 0.25
C GLU A 221 0.55 -6.70 -0.95
N VAL A 222 0.37 -7.52 -2.00
CA VAL A 222 1.02 -7.37 -3.31
C VAL A 222 -0.05 -7.44 -4.38
N ILE A 223 -0.06 -6.48 -5.31
CA ILE A 223 -1.08 -6.33 -6.36
C ILE A 223 -0.39 -6.18 -7.71
N PHE A 224 -0.82 -6.96 -8.68
CA PHE A 224 -0.37 -6.88 -10.06
C PHE A 224 -1.50 -6.50 -11.00
N TYR A 225 -1.20 -5.59 -11.89
CA TYR A 225 -1.96 -5.36 -13.11
C TYR A 225 -1.10 -5.74 -14.31
N ASN A 226 -1.68 -6.44 -15.29
CA ASN A 226 -0.96 -6.90 -16.50
C ASN A 226 -0.83 -5.82 -17.58
N ARG A 227 -0.83 -4.57 -17.19
CA ARG A 227 -0.64 -3.38 -18.02
C ARG A 227 -0.02 -2.23 -17.22
N VAL A 228 0.44 -1.22 -17.91
CA VAL A 228 0.80 0.05 -17.30
C VAL A 228 -0.48 0.81 -16.94
N LEU A 229 -0.67 1.10 -15.66
CA LEU A 229 -1.76 1.94 -15.18
C LEU A 229 -1.48 3.41 -15.42
N THR A 230 -2.53 4.21 -15.60
CA THR A 230 -2.43 5.67 -15.55
C THR A 230 -2.12 6.14 -14.12
N ILE A 231 -1.58 7.33 -13.98
CA ILE A 231 -1.31 7.91 -12.63
C ILE A 231 -2.60 8.03 -11.80
N ALA A 232 -3.74 8.33 -12.43
CA ALA A 232 -5.02 8.40 -11.73
C ALA A 232 -5.45 7.03 -11.16
N GLU A 233 -5.27 5.94 -11.92
CA GLU A 233 -5.54 4.58 -11.46
C GLU A 233 -4.55 4.16 -10.35
N ILE A 234 -3.26 4.44 -10.54
CA ILE A 234 -2.23 4.21 -9.53
C ILE A 234 -2.62 4.88 -8.20
N THR A 235 -2.98 6.15 -8.25
CA THR A 235 -3.35 6.92 -7.05
C THR A 235 -4.55 6.33 -6.31
N GLN A 236 -5.52 5.74 -7.02
CA GLN A 236 -6.65 5.06 -6.39
C GLN A 236 -6.20 3.81 -5.61
N VAL A 237 -5.31 2.99 -6.20
CA VAL A 237 -4.78 1.79 -5.53
C VAL A 237 -3.82 2.17 -4.39
N GLU A 238 -2.98 3.18 -4.58
CA GLU A 238 -2.11 3.72 -3.53
C GLU A 238 -2.93 4.21 -2.33
N LYS A 239 -4.05 4.92 -2.59
CA LYS A 239 -4.97 5.35 -1.53
C LYS A 239 -5.56 4.17 -0.77
N TYR A 240 -6.05 3.15 -1.48
CA TYR A 240 -6.55 1.92 -0.87
C TYR A 240 -5.50 1.28 0.06
N LEU A 241 -4.27 1.09 -0.41
CA LEU A 241 -3.19 0.49 0.36
C LEU A 241 -2.82 1.34 1.58
N LYS A 242 -2.78 2.65 1.42
CA LYS A 242 -2.50 3.60 2.49
C LYS A 242 -3.59 3.55 3.56
N ASP A 243 -4.85 3.64 3.17
CA ASP A 243 -5.98 3.63 4.10
C ASP A 243 -6.05 2.32 4.89
N LYS A 244 -5.75 1.19 4.22
CA LYS A 244 -5.83 -0.14 4.83
C LYS A 244 -4.66 -0.47 5.77
N TYR A 245 -3.44 -0.01 5.46
CA TYR A 245 -2.24 -0.49 6.12
C TYR A 245 -1.36 0.58 6.76
N MET A 246 -1.51 1.84 6.38
CA MET A 246 -0.59 2.91 6.76
C MET A 246 -1.28 4.07 7.48
N SER A 247 -2.61 4.08 7.56
CA SER A 247 -3.32 5.02 8.41
C SER A 247 -3.03 4.61 9.86
N SER A 248 -2.30 5.42 10.60
CA SER A 248 -2.28 5.35 12.06
C SER A 248 -3.73 5.45 12.51
N GLY A 249 -4.20 4.46 13.27
CA GLY A 249 -5.60 4.29 13.64
C GLY A 249 -6.25 5.63 13.92
N THR A 250 -7.39 5.87 13.29
CA THR A 250 -8.30 6.93 13.71
C THR A 250 -8.54 6.63 15.18
N GLU A 251 -7.99 7.46 16.08
CA GLU A 251 -8.48 7.48 17.44
C GLU A 251 -9.98 7.76 17.33
N THR A 252 -10.77 6.73 17.52
CA THR A 252 -12.20 6.91 17.71
C THR A 252 -12.31 7.64 19.04
N TYR A 253 -12.38 8.94 19.00
CA TYR A 253 -12.86 9.70 20.14
C TYR A 253 -14.29 9.24 20.35
N THR A 254 -14.47 8.30 21.24
CA THR A 254 -15.76 8.09 21.89
C THR A 254 -16.01 9.38 22.62
N ILE A 255 -16.91 10.19 22.11
CA ILE A 255 -17.48 11.29 22.90
C ILE A 255 -18.18 10.54 24.02
N GLY A 256 -17.50 10.47 25.18
CA GLY A 256 -18.11 9.98 26.39
C GLY A 256 -19.29 10.92 26.69
N ASP A 257 -20.45 10.32 26.83
CA ASP A 257 -21.62 10.99 27.35
C ASP A 257 -21.24 11.63 28.69
N ASP A 258 -21.68 12.88 28.86
CA ASP A 258 -21.79 13.58 30.12
C ASP A 258 -20.49 14.04 30.83
N LYS A 259 -19.91 15.14 30.33
CA LYS A 259 -19.43 16.18 31.25
C LYS A 259 -20.02 17.53 30.84
N GLU A 260 -20.98 17.96 31.68
CA GLU A 260 -21.44 19.36 31.73
C GLU A 260 -20.22 20.28 31.77
N ILE A 261 -20.13 21.15 30.78
CA ILE A 261 -19.17 22.27 30.80
C ILE A 261 -19.80 23.34 31.68
N GLU A 262 -19.56 23.22 32.99
CA GLU A 262 -19.80 24.36 33.88
C GLU A 262 -18.72 25.43 33.63
N GLY A 263 -19.16 26.62 33.29
CA GLY A 263 -18.40 27.85 33.47
C GLY A 263 -17.89 28.55 32.22
N PHE A 264 -18.78 29.12 31.42
CA PHE A 264 -18.49 30.33 30.69
C PHE A 264 -19.56 31.39 31.04
N THR A 265 -19.22 32.28 31.94
CA THR A 265 -19.93 33.59 32.09
C THR A 265 -19.26 34.58 31.13
N PHE A 266 -20.07 35.24 30.32
CA PHE A 266 -19.70 36.39 29.50
C PHE A 266 -19.61 37.65 30.33
#